data_b0fc4471b2950099d63f8ff2fbf448c5
#
_entry.id   b0fc4471b2950099d63f8ff2fbf448c5
#
_cell.length_a   1.000
_cell.length_b   1.000
_cell.length_c   1.000
_cell.angle_alpha   90.00
_cell.angle_beta   90.00
_cell.angle_gamma   90.00
#
_symmetry.space_group_name_H-M   'P 1'
#
loop_
_entity.id
_entity.type
_entity.pdbx_description
1 polymer ?
#
loop_
_entity_poly.entity_id
_entity_poly.type
_entity_poly.pdbx_seq_one_letter_code
_entity_poly.pdbx_strand_id
1 'polypeptide(L)'
;MNFKKLTAIFLFSVTAVGFQAQSFIQAYQDRVNLLKKEDIISHLKEFEKLGVKTTGSVENDNALNWIKNKYLSYGYSENQMEEDPFSIGKLKSKNLIITKKGTLYPDKYIIICGHFDSINGPGVNDNGSGTSIILEAAKILKDIPTEYSIKFIHFSGEEQGLYGSRHYVNDVVYQNKTRQIDIKMVFNLDQVGGKKGMFNDTVFCDEDQGGSSKNNEASKQVTKELMICTTLYSPLQVKIDPAEDTDYISFEKKGEVITGFFEYLRSDLPHTVDDTFANTDVQYVFNIGKAAIGALQHFAVASKK
;
A
#
# COMPACT_ATOMS: atom_id res chain seq x y z
N MET A 1 32.38 20.09 -57.13
CA MET A 1 31.11 19.60 -56.62
C MET A 1 31.22 19.48 -55.05
N ASN A 2 30.79 20.52 -54.33
CA ASN A 2 30.98 20.62 -52.88
C ASN A 2 29.74 20.06 -52.16
N PHE A 3 29.89 18.91 -51.48
CA PHE A 3 28.88 18.37 -50.60
C PHE A 3 28.98 19.06 -49.23
N LYS A 4 28.00 19.91 -48.89
CA LYS A 4 27.81 20.44 -47.54
C LYS A 4 27.18 19.32 -46.66
N LYS A 5 27.92 18.85 -45.65
CA LYS A 5 27.41 17.97 -44.63
C LYS A 5 26.51 18.80 -43.72
N LEU A 6 25.21 18.46 -43.71
CA LEU A 6 24.25 18.99 -42.73
C LEU A 6 24.36 18.15 -41.46
N THR A 7 24.89 18.73 -40.41
CA THR A 7 24.90 18.09 -39.08
C THR A 7 23.59 18.44 -38.37
N ALA A 8 22.69 17.48 -38.22
CA ALA A 8 21.50 17.65 -37.45
C ALA A 8 21.86 17.53 -35.94
N ILE A 9 21.72 18.63 -35.21
CA ILE A 9 21.86 18.65 -33.78
C ILE A 9 20.50 18.25 -33.19
N PHE A 10 20.40 17.03 -32.65
CA PHE A 10 19.26 16.62 -31.84
C PHE A 10 19.41 17.26 -30.46
N LEU A 11 18.63 18.30 -30.19
CA LEU A 11 18.44 18.79 -28.82
C LEU A 11 17.56 17.77 -28.07
N PHE A 12 18.17 16.98 -27.22
CA PHE A 12 17.43 16.28 -26.18
C PHE A 12 17.00 17.31 -25.11
N SER A 13 15.73 17.68 -25.12
CA SER A 13 15.14 18.41 -24.01
C SER A 13 14.97 17.43 -22.83
N VAL A 14 15.93 17.42 -21.92
CA VAL A 14 15.75 16.82 -20.60
C VAL A 14 14.75 17.72 -19.88
N THR A 15 13.48 17.31 -19.87
CA THR A 15 12.51 17.89 -18.94
C THR A 15 12.93 17.44 -17.54
N ALA A 16 13.62 18.32 -16.82
CA ALA A 16 13.80 18.16 -15.39
C ALA A 16 12.40 18.17 -14.77
N VAL A 17 11.92 17.00 -14.35
CA VAL A 17 10.75 16.91 -13.47
C VAL A 17 11.20 17.54 -12.16
N GLY A 18 10.85 18.80 -11.96
CA GLY A 18 11.10 19.52 -10.73
C GLY A 18 10.31 18.84 -9.63
N PHE A 19 11.00 18.14 -8.75
CA PHE A 19 10.42 17.62 -7.52
C PHE A 19 10.06 18.81 -6.65
N GLN A 20 8.76 19.06 -6.51
CA GLN A 20 8.27 20.08 -5.60
C GLN A 20 8.32 19.46 -4.19
N ALA A 21 9.12 20.06 -3.29
CA ALA A 21 9.18 19.62 -1.90
C ALA A 21 7.74 19.55 -1.35
N GLN A 22 7.38 18.41 -0.75
CA GLN A 22 6.05 18.23 -0.18
C GLN A 22 5.85 19.27 0.92
N SER A 23 4.74 19.99 0.86
CA SER A 23 4.36 21.02 1.82
C SER A 23 3.05 20.65 2.49
N PHE A 24 2.87 21.14 3.72
CA PHE A 24 1.60 20.95 4.43
C PHE A 24 0.43 21.55 3.62
N ILE A 25 -0.65 20.78 3.49
CA ILE A 25 -1.88 21.19 2.81
C ILE A 25 -3.04 21.01 3.79
N GLN A 26 -3.70 22.11 4.16
CA GLN A 26 -4.77 22.10 5.16
C GLN A 26 -5.92 21.15 4.76
N ALA A 27 -6.35 21.15 3.50
CA ALA A 27 -7.40 20.25 3.03
C ALA A 27 -7.03 18.76 3.19
N TYR A 28 -5.75 18.41 3.12
CA TYR A 28 -5.28 17.04 3.37
C TYR A 28 -5.34 16.72 4.86
N GLN A 29 -4.93 17.65 5.71
CA GLN A 29 -5.05 17.50 7.17
C GLN A 29 -6.50 17.37 7.61
N ASP A 30 -7.41 18.15 7.02
CA ASP A 30 -8.83 18.09 7.35
C ASP A 30 -9.39 16.69 7.05
N ARG A 31 -8.98 16.06 5.95
CA ARG A 31 -9.36 14.69 5.61
C ARG A 31 -8.69 13.66 6.51
N VAL A 32 -7.41 13.84 6.84
CA VAL A 32 -6.73 12.99 7.84
C VAL A 32 -7.47 13.03 9.18
N ASN A 33 -8.04 14.16 9.56
CA ASN A 33 -8.82 14.30 10.79
C ASN A 33 -10.20 13.58 10.73
N LEU A 34 -10.64 13.10 9.56
CA LEU A 34 -11.83 12.25 9.44
C LEU A 34 -11.56 10.82 9.90
N LEU A 35 -10.29 10.40 9.95
CA LEU A 35 -9.92 9.10 10.50
C LEU A 35 -10.31 9.04 11.98
N LYS A 36 -11.04 7.99 12.36
CA LYS A 36 -11.46 7.76 13.74
C LYS A 36 -10.75 6.54 14.30
N LYS A 37 -10.24 6.68 15.51
CA LYS A 37 -9.58 5.54 16.19
C LYS A 37 -10.58 4.40 16.47
N GLU A 38 -11.84 4.73 16.68
CA GLU A 38 -12.94 3.79 16.89
C GLU A 38 -13.16 2.90 15.66
N ASP A 39 -13.00 3.44 14.45
CA ASP A 39 -13.13 2.66 13.22
C ASP A 39 -11.97 1.66 13.09
N ILE A 40 -10.72 2.08 13.37
CA ILE A 40 -9.56 1.17 13.45
C ILE A 40 -9.79 0.07 14.48
N ILE A 41 -10.26 0.41 15.70
CA ILE A 41 -10.60 -0.57 16.73
C ILE A 41 -11.63 -1.59 16.22
N SER A 42 -12.66 -1.12 15.53
CA SER A 42 -13.71 -2.00 14.99
C SER A 42 -13.13 -2.96 13.95
N HIS A 43 -12.32 -2.44 13.01
CA HIS A 43 -11.71 -3.27 11.97
C HIS A 43 -10.78 -4.33 12.55
N LEU A 44 -9.88 -3.98 13.46
CA LEU A 44 -8.96 -4.93 14.07
C LEU A 44 -9.69 -6.02 14.85
N LYS A 45 -10.73 -5.67 15.63
CA LYS A 45 -11.55 -6.64 16.35
C LYS A 45 -12.37 -7.54 15.43
N GLU A 46 -12.91 -7.00 14.35
CA GLU A 46 -13.65 -7.79 13.37
C GLU A 46 -12.71 -8.73 12.63
N PHE A 47 -11.52 -8.24 12.24
CA PHE A 47 -10.49 -9.04 11.58
C PHE A 47 -9.99 -10.20 12.46
N GLU A 48 -9.76 -9.95 13.76
CA GLU A 48 -9.41 -11.00 14.74
C GLU A 48 -10.44 -12.12 14.79
N LYS A 49 -11.73 -11.77 14.77
CA LYS A 49 -12.84 -12.74 14.83
C LYS A 49 -12.92 -13.67 13.62
N LEU A 50 -12.29 -13.31 12.52
CA LEU A 50 -12.20 -14.18 11.33
C LEU A 50 -11.28 -15.38 11.55
N GLY A 51 -10.52 -15.41 12.64
CA GLY A 51 -9.60 -16.49 12.97
C GLY A 51 -8.31 -16.46 12.15
N VAL A 52 -7.68 -17.62 11.99
CA VAL A 52 -6.45 -17.77 11.22
C VAL A 52 -6.81 -17.87 9.74
N LYS A 53 -6.41 -16.89 8.96
CA LYS A 53 -6.80 -16.71 7.53
C LYS A 53 -5.78 -17.35 6.58
N THR A 54 -5.40 -18.60 6.86
CA THR A 54 -4.47 -19.31 6.00
C THR A 54 -4.99 -19.38 4.57
N THR A 55 -4.15 -19.01 3.61
CA THR A 55 -4.50 -18.96 2.19
C THR A 55 -5.19 -20.24 1.73
N GLY A 56 -6.34 -20.09 1.08
CA GLY A 56 -7.17 -21.20 0.61
C GLY A 56 -8.04 -21.86 1.66
N SER A 57 -8.11 -21.32 2.90
CA SER A 57 -9.06 -21.75 3.92
C SER A 57 -10.41 -21.01 3.79
N VAL A 58 -11.41 -21.51 4.50
CA VAL A 58 -12.73 -20.85 4.61
C VAL A 58 -12.60 -19.49 5.31
N GLU A 59 -11.70 -19.39 6.30
CA GLU A 59 -11.43 -18.16 7.03
C GLU A 59 -10.79 -17.10 6.11
N ASN A 60 -9.94 -17.52 5.16
CA ASN A 60 -9.37 -16.64 4.14
C ASN A 60 -10.45 -16.11 3.19
N ASP A 61 -11.37 -16.98 2.72
CA ASP A 61 -12.53 -16.56 1.91
C ASP A 61 -13.47 -15.63 2.71
N ASN A 62 -13.68 -15.90 3.99
CA ASN A 62 -14.48 -15.05 4.87
C ASN A 62 -13.85 -13.66 5.05
N ALA A 63 -12.52 -13.58 5.14
CA ALA A 63 -11.79 -12.32 5.24
C ALA A 63 -11.90 -11.50 3.94
N LEU A 64 -11.74 -12.13 2.78
CA LEU A 64 -11.95 -11.47 1.49
C LEU A 64 -13.37 -10.91 1.38
N ASN A 65 -14.38 -11.69 1.76
CA ASN A 65 -15.78 -11.25 1.74
C ASN A 65 -16.04 -10.12 2.74
N TRP A 66 -15.41 -10.15 3.93
CA TRP A 66 -15.51 -9.09 4.92
C TRP A 66 -14.92 -7.78 4.36
N ILE A 67 -13.72 -7.81 3.76
CA ILE A 67 -13.10 -6.65 3.11
C ILE A 67 -14.02 -6.10 2.00
N LYS A 68 -14.51 -6.96 1.12
CA LYS A 68 -15.44 -6.59 0.03
C LYS A 68 -16.69 -5.88 0.55
N ASN A 69 -17.30 -6.40 1.62
CA ASN A 69 -18.46 -5.80 2.25
C ASN A 69 -18.16 -4.43 2.88
N LYS A 70 -16.95 -4.20 3.42
CA LYS A 70 -16.53 -2.87 3.89
C LYS A 70 -16.53 -1.87 2.73
N TYR A 71 -15.93 -2.21 1.59
CA TYR A 71 -15.94 -1.34 0.41
C TYR A 71 -17.36 -1.05 -0.09
N LEU A 72 -18.23 -2.05 -0.14
CA LEU A 72 -19.65 -1.85 -0.48
C LEU A 72 -20.34 -0.88 0.48
N SER A 73 -20.10 -1.02 1.78
CA SER A 73 -20.64 -0.12 2.82
C SER A 73 -20.13 1.32 2.71
N TYR A 74 -18.93 1.52 2.16
CA TYR A 74 -18.39 2.85 1.86
C TYR A 74 -18.93 3.44 0.56
N GLY A 75 -19.77 2.67 -0.17
CA GLY A 75 -20.42 3.09 -1.41
C GLY A 75 -19.57 2.87 -2.67
N TYR A 76 -18.53 2.03 -2.62
CA TYR A 76 -17.93 1.48 -3.84
C TYR A 76 -18.91 0.52 -4.48
N SER A 77 -18.95 0.50 -5.81
CA SER A 77 -19.79 -0.41 -6.57
C SER A 77 -19.01 -1.65 -7.00
N GLU A 78 -19.70 -2.74 -7.30
CA GLU A 78 -19.07 -4.00 -7.72
C GLU A 78 -18.19 -3.84 -8.97
N ASN A 79 -18.54 -2.94 -9.89
CA ASN A 79 -17.74 -2.66 -11.08
C ASN A 79 -16.41 -1.93 -10.79
N GLN A 80 -16.20 -1.47 -9.55
CA GLN A 80 -14.93 -0.92 -9.08
C GLN A 80 -14.08 -1.96 -8.37
N MET A 81 -14.59 -3.19 -8.21
CA MET A 81 -13.96 -4.30 -7.51
C MET A 81 -13.63 -5.41 -8.49
N GLU A 82 -12.46 -5.98 -8.34
CA GLU A 82 -11.97 -7.12 -9.11
C GLU A 82 -11.44 -8.18 -8.15
N GLU A 83 -11.94 -9.40 -8.25
CA GLU A 83 -11.36 -10.57 -7.60
C GLU A 83 -10.37 -11.20 -8.58
N ASP A 84 -9.11 -11.27 -8.21
CA ASP A 84 -8.03 -11.81 -9.02
C ASP A 84 -7.64 -13.21 -8.50
N PRO A 85 -8.18 -14.30 -9.11
CA PRO A 85 -7.99 -15.65 -8.62
C PRO A 85 -6.61 -16.20 -8.97
N PHE A 86 -5.98 -16.87 -8.01
CA PHE A 86 -4.72 -17.59 -8.21
C PHE A 86 -4.71 -18.95 -7.51
N SER A 87 -3.65 -19.72 -7.73
CA SER A 87 -3.52 -21.07 -7.14
C SER A 87 -2.10 -21.31 -6.62
N ILE A 88 -2.01 -21.99 -5.48
CA ILE A 88 -0.78 -22.51 -4.88
C ILE A 88 -0.89 -24.03 -4.86
N GLY A 89 -0.40 -24.69 -5.90
CA GLY A 89 -0.63 -26.12 -6.07
C GLY A 89 -2.12 -26.44 -6.20
N LYS A 90 -2.69 -27.11 -5.19
CA LYS A 90 -4.14 -27.43 -5.14
C LYS A 90 -4.97 -26.36 -4.40
N LEU A 91 -4.34 -25.48 -3.65
CA LEU A 91 -5.02 -24.42 -2.92
C LEU A 91 -5.41 -23.31 -3.91
N LYS A 92 -6.58 -22.74 -3.70
CA LYS A 92 -7.09 -21.60 -4.48
C LYS A 92 -7.35 -20.43 -3.55
N SER A 93 -7.00 -19.25 -3.97
CA SER A 93 -7.32 -18.01 -3.28
C SER A 93 -7.49 -16.87 -4.27
N LYS A 94 -7.73 -15.67 -3.78
CA LYS A 94 -7.96 -14.48 -4.61
C LYS A 94 -7.35 -13.27 -3.93
N ASN A 95 -6.80 -12.37 -4.73
CA ASN A 95 -6.58 -10.99 -4.35
C ASN A 95 -7.87 -10.18 -4.52
N LEU A 96 -8.01 -9.07 -3.81
CA LEU A 96 -9.10 -8.13 -4.01
C LEU A 96 -8.53 -6.77 -4.41
N ILE A 97 -8.93 -6.29 -5.57
CA ILE A 97 -8.49 -5.01 -6.14
C ILE A 97 -9.67 -4.06 -6.24
N ILE A 98 -9.56 -2.88 -5.65
CA ILE A 98 -10.55 -1.82 -5.77
C ILE A 98 -9.93 -0.65 -6.51
N THR A 99 -10.61 -0.17 -7.56
CA THR A 99 -10.11 0.93 -8.39
C THR A 99 -10.93 2.18 -8.19
N LYS A 100 -10.26 3.25 -7.74
CA LYS A 100 -10.78 4.62 -7.75
C LYS A 100 -10.15 5.37 -8.92
N LYS A 101 -10.95 5.79 -9.89
CA LYS A 101 -10.48 6.48 -11.09
C LYS A 101 -10.02 7.91 -10.77
N GLY A 102 -8.87 8.26 -11.34
CA GLY A 102 -8.33 9.62 -11.35
C GLY A 102 -9.00 10.50 -12.41
N THR A 103 -8.88 11.80 -12.24
CA THR A 103 -9.53 12.80 -13.12
C THR A 103 -8.63 13.26 -14.28
N LEU A 104 -7.32 13.24 -14.11
CA LEU A 104 -6.37 13.73 -15.13
C LEU A 104 -5.60 12.58 -15.78
N TYR A 105 -5.17 11.60 -14.99
CA TYR A 105 -4.42 10.43 -15.44
C TYR A 105 -5.16 9.14 -15.03
N PRO A 106 -6.34 8.85 -15.64
CA PRO A 106 -7.20 7.73 -15.23
C PRO A 106 -6.58 6.35 -15.47
N ASP A 107 -5.59 6.25 -16.34
CA ASP A 107 -4.90 5.00 -16.67
C ASP A 107 -3.50 4.88 -16.04
N LYS A 108 -3.15 5.83 -15.17
CA LYS A 108 -1.92 5.80 -14.38
C LYS A 108 -2.23 5.65 -12.90
N TYR A 109 -1.61 4.67 -12.26
CA TYR A 109 -2.06 4.18 -10.96
C TYR A 109 -1.03 4.39 -9.85
N ILE A 110 -1.52 4.89 -8.71
CA ILE A 110 -0.89 4.70 -7.40
C ILE A 110 -1.49 3.42 -6.82
N ILE A 111 -0.66 2.49 -6.41
CA ILE A 111 -1.10 1.30 -5.67
C ILE A 111 -0.83 1.53 -4.19
N ILE A 112 -1.84 1.30 -3.34
CA ILE A 112 -1.66 1.10 -1.91
C ILE A 112 -2.09 -0.33 -1.61
N CYS A 113 -1.24 -1.11 -0.95
CA CYS A 113 -1.46 -2.54 -0.77
C CYS A 113 -0.97 -3.05 0.58
N GLY A 114 -1.40 -4.25 0.90
CA GLY A 114 -1.00 -5.10 2.00
C GLY A 114 -1.74 -6.43 1.91
N HIS A 115 -1.31 -7.43 2.65
CA HIS A 115 -1.98 -8.73 2.64
C HIS A 115 -3.06 -8.85 3.71
N PHE A 116 -3.92 -9.85 3.58
CA PHE A 116 -4.98 -10.14 4.54
C PHE A 116 -4.97 -11.60 5.03
N ASP A 117 -4.14 -12.44 4.46
CA ASP A 117 -3.91 -13.79 5.00
C ASP A 117 -3.07 -13.74 6.27
N SER A 118 -3.07 -14.82 7.03
CA SER A 118 -2.27 -14.96 8.25
C SER A 118 -1.95 -16.43 8.51
N ILE A 119 -0.91 -16.69 9.29
CA ILE A 119 -0.51 -18.04 9.73
C ILE A 119 -0.37 -18.10 11.25
N ASN A 120 -0.66 -19.28 11.81
CA ASN A 120 -0.50 -19.60 13.24
C ASN A 120 -1.32 -18.75 14.23
N GLY A 121 -1.75 -17.56 13.84
CA GLY A 121 -2.52 -16.63 14.67
C GLY A 121 -3.52 -15.81 13.87
N PRO A 122 -4.36 -15.00 14.55
CA PRO A 122 -5.36 -14.17 13.86
C PRO A 122 -4.74 -13.02 13.04
N GLY A 123 -3.44 -12.74 13.16
CA GLY A 123 -2.72 -11.77 12.33
C GLY A 123 -3.24 -10.35 12.47
N VAL A 124 -3.43 -9.85 13.71
CA VAL A 124 -3.98 -8.51 13.92
C VAL A 124 -2.94 -7.42 13.62
N ASN A 125 -1.68 -7.65 14.01
CA ASN A 125 -0.55 -6.84 13.57
C ASN A 125 -0.20 -7.21 12.12
N ASP A 126 -0.03 -8.50 11.85
CA ASP A 126 0.42 -9.06 10.59
C ASP A 126 -0.70 -9.83 9.85
N ASN A 127 -1.51 -9.24 8.89
CA ASN A 127 -1.45 -7.81 8.55
C ASN A 127 -2.87 -7.18 8.61
N GLY A 128 -3.59 -7.42 9.69
CA GLY A 128 -4.85 -6.74 9.99
C GLY A 128 -4.66 -5.23 10.15
N SER A 129 -3.47 -4.82 10.62
CA SER A 129 -3.12 -3.42 10.81
C SER A 129 -3.06 -2.67 9.48
N GLY A 130 -2.30 -3.15 8.49
CA GLY A 130 -2.24 -2.58 7.15
C GLY A 130 -3.58 -2.65 6.43
N THR A 131 -4.28 -3.80 6.49
CA THR A 131 -5.62 -3.97 5.93
C THR A 131 -6.60 -2.92 6.47
N SER A 132 -6.60 -2.64 7.78
CA SER A 132 -7.49 -1.64 8.40
C SER A 132 -7.20 -0.22 7.92
N ILE A 133 -5.94 0.14 7.76
CA ILE A 133 -5.53 1.47 7.27
C ILE A 133 -5.92 1.65 5.80
N ILE A 134 -5.73 0.63 4.96
CA ILE A 134 -6.12 0.67 3.54
C ILE A 134 -7.64 0.88 3.41
N LEU A 135 -8.43 0.19 4.22
CA LEU A 135 -9.90 0.36 4.26
C LEU A 135 -10.29 1.81 4.61
N GLU A 136 -9.69 2.40 5.66
CA GLU A 136 -10.01 3.78 6.06
C GLU A 136 -9.50 4.81 5.03
N ALA A 137 -8.34 4.59 4.41
CA ALA A 137 -7.87 5.44 3.33
C ALA A 137 -8.84 5.43 2.14
N ALA A 138 -9.34 4.26 1.77
CA ALA A 138 -10.33 4.12 0.70
C ALA A 138 -11.64 4.84 1.05
N LYS A 139 -12.16 4.66 2.27
CA LYS A 139 -13.38 5.31 2.77
C LYS A 139 -13.27 6.84 2.70
N ILE A 140 -12.17 7.39 3.23
CA ILE A 140 -11.96 8.85 3.31
C ILE A 140 -11.77 9.45 1.91
N LEU A 141 -11.07 8.76 1.01
CA LEU A 141 -10.74 9.30 -0.31
C LEU A 141 -11.76 8.95 -1.40
N LYS A 142 -12.81 8.18 -1.10
CA LYS A 142 -13.76 7.68 -2.10
C LYS A 142 -14.24 8.77 -3.05
N ASP A 143 -14.77 9.85 -2.52
CA ASP A 143 -15.41 10.92 -3.29
C ASP A 143 -14.47 12.12 -3.51
N ILE A 144 -13.23 12.04 -3.08
CA ILE A 144 -12.24 13.10 -3.25
C ILE A 144 -11.60 12.99 -4.64
N PRO A 145 -11.70 14.00 -5.52
CA PRO A 145 -11.01 13.97 -6.80
C PRO A 145 -9.50 13.84 -6.62
N THR A 146 -8.88 12.94 -7.37
CA THR A 146 -7.42 12.75 -7.45
C THR A 146 -6.99 12.84 -8.90
N GLU A 147 -5.78 13.34 -9.19
CA GLU A 147 -5.28 13.37 -10.57
C GLU A 147 -5.03 11.96 -11.09
N TYR A 148 -4.32 11.14 -10.31
CA TYR A 148 -4.03 9.74 -10.61
C TYR A 148 -5.11 8.81 -10.06
N SER A 149 -5.31 7.68 -10.74
CA SER A 149 -6.12 6.59 -10.22
C SER A 149 -5.45 5.94 -9.01
N ILE A 150 -6.25 5.42 -8.08
CA ILE A 150 -5.75 4.67 -6.92
C ILE A 150 -6.27 3.24 -7.04
N LYS A 151 -5.39 2.25 -6.89
CA LYS A 151 -5.75 0.86 -6.63
C LYS A 151 -5.48 0.55 -5.17
N PHE A 152 -6.54 0.16 -4.44
CA PHE A 152 -6.44 -0.42 -3.11
C PHE A 152 -6.41 -1.93 -3.30
N ILE A 153 -5.31 -2.57 -2.93
CA ILE A 153 -5.13 -4.00 -3.18
C ILE A 153 -4.90 -4.72 -1.85
N HIS A 154 -5.70 -5.76 -1.64
CA HIS A 154 -5.54 -6.71 -0.54
C HIS A 154 -5.07 -8.04 -1.13
N PHE A 155 -3.83 -8.39 -0.88
CA PHE A 155 -3.23 -9.63 -1.35
C PHE A 155 -3.54 -10.79 -0.41
N SER A 156 -3.60 -12.00 -0.96
CA SER A 156 -3.59 -13.25 -0.22
C SER A 156 -2.37 -14.08 -0.62
N GLY A 157 -1.95 -15.00 0.23
CA GLY A 157 -0.80 -15.85 -0.07
C GLY A 157 0.55 -15.16 0.09
N GLU A 158 0.59 -14.07 0.82
CA GLU A 158 1.82 -13.41 1.22
C GLU A 158 2.65 -14.36 2.07
N GLU A 159 2.05 -14.87 3.14
CA GLU A 159 2.61 -15.73 4.17
C GLU A 159 3.14 -17.08 3.66
N GLN A 160 2.69 -17.51 2.50
CA GLN A 160 3.20 -18.72 1.82
C GLN A 160 4.30 -18.40 0.79
N GLY A 161 4.72 -17.15 0.69
CA GLY A 161 5.80 -16.67 -0.17
C GLY A 161 5.33 -15.77 -1.32
N LEU A 162 4.54 -14.75 -1.02
CA LEU A 162 4.14 -13.69 -1.95
C LEU A 162 3.33 -14.20 -3.17
N TYR A 163 2.56 -15.29 -3.03
CA TYR A 163 1.92 -15.90 -4.20
C TYR A 163 0.91 -14.97 -4.87
N GLY A 164 0.10 -14.26 -4.10
CA GLY A 164 -0.91 -13.35 -4.65
C GLY A 164 -0.30 -12.16 -5.37
N SER A 165 0.65 -11.48 -4.76
CA SER A 165 1.33 -10.34 -5.39
C SER A 165 2.17 -10.75 -6.59
N ARG A 166 2.86 -11.92 -6.53
CA ARG A 166 3.59 -12.48 -7.68
C ARG A 166 2.66 -12.79 -8.85
N HIS A 167 1.49 -13.40 -8.56
CA HIS A 167 0.47 -13.67 -9.58
C HIS A 167 0.01 -12.34 -10.21
N TYR A 168 -0.45 -11.39 -9.40
CA TYR A 168 -0.92 -10.11 -9.88
C TYR A 168 0.12 -9.39 -10.75
N VAL A 169 1.36 -9.36 -10.32
CA VAL A 169 2.44 -8.71 -11.08
C VAL A 169 2.74 -9.44 -12.38
N ASN A 170 2.82 -10.78 -12.37
CA ASN A 170 3.23 -11.52 -13.57
C ASN A 170 2.12 -11.68 -14.60
N ASP A 171 0.87 -11.83 -14.15
CA ASP A 171 -0.24 -12.26 -15.01
C ASP A 171 -1.25 -11.12 -15.28
N VAL A 172 -1.29 -10.08 -14.42
CA VAL A 172 -2.16 -8.91 -14.62
C VAL A 172 -1.34 -7.68 -15.03
N VAL A 173 -0.29 -7.32 -14.27
CA VAL A 173 0.53 -6.13 -14.59
C VAL A 173 1.41 -6.38 -15.81
N TYR A 174 2.01 -7.57 -15.94
CA TYR A 174 2.95 -7.94 -17.01
C TYR A 174 2.49 -9.19 -17.76
N GLN A 175 1.54 -9.06 -18.67
CA GLN A 175 1.11 -10.17 -19.52
C GLN A 175 2.11 -10.40 -20.63
N ASN A 176 2.56 -11.65 -20.80
CA ASN A 176 3.54 -12.02 -21.82
C ASN A 176 4.80 -11.11 -21.80
N LYS A 177 5.27 -10.73 -20.62
CA LYS A 177 6.39 -9.81 -20.38
C LYS A 177 6.14 -8.37 -20.85
N THR A 178 4.92 -8.02 -21.21
CA THR A 178 4.53 -6.68 -21.64
C THR A 178 3.72 -6.02 -20.53
N ARG A 179 4.14 -4.82 -20.10
CA ARG A 179 3.47 -4.03 -19.07
C ARG A 179 2.09 -3.58 -19.58
N GLN A 180 1.03 -3.96 -18.89
CA GLN A 180 -0.36 -3.63 -19.21
C GLN A 180 -0.89 -2.50 -18.34
N ILE A 181 -0.36 -2.34 -17.12
CA ILE A 181 -0.82 -1.35 -16.14
C ILE A 181 0.30 -0.33 -15.91
N ASP A 182 0.01 0.95 -16.15
CA ASP A 182 0.97 2.03 -15.90
C ASP A 182 0.96 2.42 -14.40
N ILE A 183 1.87 1.80 -13.65
CA ILE A 183 2.03 2.04 -12.22
C ILE A 183 3.02 3.19 -12.02
N LYS A 184 2.59 4.24 -11.31
CA LYS A 184 3.46 5.34 -10.90
C LYS A 184 4.32 4.94 -9.70
N MET A 185 3.71 4.27 -8.72
CA MET A 185 4.39 3.74 -7.54
C MET A 185 3.50 2.75 -6.78
N VAL A 186 4.14 1.96 -5.92
CA VAL A 186 3.51 1.04 -4.98
C VAL A 186 3.85 1.48 -3.55
N PHE A 187 2.83 1.62 -2.72
CA PHE A 187 2.93 1.94 -1.30
C PHE A 187 2.38 0.77 -0.49
N ASN A 188 3.26 0.02 0.14
CA ASN A 188 2.89 -1.15 0.94
C ASN A 188 2.73 -0.79 2.41
N LEU A 189 1.80 -1.45 3.08
CA LEU A 189 1.59 -1.37 4.53
C LEU A 189 1.67 -2.79 5.09
N ASP A 190 2.69 -3.07 5.87
CA ASP A 190 2.87 -4.38 6.47
C ASP A 190 3.46 -4.29 7.87
N GLN A 191 2.91 -5.10 8.80
CA GLN A 191 3.29 -5.13 10.20
C GLN A 191 3.40 -3.72 10.80
N VAL A 192 2.30 -2.96 10.78
CA VAL A 192 2.22 -1.59 11.29
C VAL A 192 1.37 -1.47 12.56
N GLY A 193 1.21 -2.58 13.29
CA GLY A 193 0.41 -2.67 14.50
C GLY A 193 1.15 -2.29 15.77
N GLY A 194 2.43 -2.58 15.83
CA GLY A 194 3.24 -2.44 17.04
C GLY A 194 2.76 -3.34 18.19
N LYS A 195 3.62 -3.59 19.16
CA LYS A 195 3.27 -4.34 20.36
C LYS A 195 2.82 -3.39 21.46
N LYS A 196 1.66 -3.66 22.04
CA LYS A 196 1.12 -2.89 23.17
C LYS A 196 2.09 -2.88 24.35
N GLY A 197 2.31 -1.68 24.91
CA GLY A 197 3.23 -1.48 26.02
C GLY A 197 4.67 -1.16 25.59
N MET A 198 5.01 -1.23 24.32
CA MET A 198 6.24 -0.67 23.76
C MET A 198 6.08 0.82 23.46
N PHE A 199 7.22 1.52 23.31
CA PHE A 199 7.20 2.96 22.97
C PHE A 199 7.16 3.14 21.45
N ASN A 200 5.96 3.04 20.88
CA ASN A 200 5.69 3.05 19.44
C ASN A 200 5.48 4.50 18.93
N ASP A 201 6.54 5.30 18.86
CA ASP A 201 6.53 6.68 18.36
C ASP A 201 7.21 6.85 16.99
N THR A 202 7.82 5.81 16.48
CA THR A 202 8.65 5.83 15.27
C THR A 202 8.15 4.78 14.28
N VAL A 203 8.24 5.06 12.98
CA VAL A 203 7.94 4.14 11.89
C VAL A 203 9.12 4.05 10.93
N PHE A 204 9.36 2.87 10.36
CA PHE A 204 10.21 2.72 9.20
C PHE A 204 9.49 3.15 7.93
N CYS A 205 10.20 3.91 7.10
CA CYS A 205 9.87 4.14 5.70
C CYS A 205 10.84 3.29 4.87
N ASP A 206 10.30 2.30 4.18
CA ASP A 206 11.08 1.32 3.45
C ASP A 206 11.69 1.92 2.19
N GLU A 207 13.01 1.82 2.07
CA GLU A 207 13.77 2.27 0.92
C GLU A 207 14.21 1.07 0.09
N ASP A 208 13.86 1.09 -1.20
CA ASP A 208 14.32 0.11 -2.15
C ASP A 208 15.85 0.17 -2.32
N GLN A 209 16.52 -0.88 -1.90
CA GLN A 209 17.95 -1.11 -2.07
C GLN A 209 18.19 -2.42 -2.86
N GLY A 210 17.14 -2.92 -3.51
CA GLY A 210 17.06 -4.26 -4.05
C GLY A 210 17.68 -4.47 -5.42
N GLY A 211 17.34 -5.63 -6.00
CA GLY A 211 18.00 -6.23 -7.15
C GLY A 211 17.82 -5.51 -8.49
N SER A 212 16.79 -4.70 -8.68
CA SER A 212 16.61 -3.91 -9.89
C SER A 212 17.09 -2.48 -9.69
N SER A 213 18.34 -2.19 -10.04
CA SER A 213 18.89 -0.83 -9.89
C SER A 213 18.21 0.26 -10.72
N LYS A 214 17.26 -0.10 -11.59
CA LYS A 214 16.59 0.85 -12.49
C LYS A 214 15.60 1.77 -11.76
N ASN A 215 14.98 1.28 -10.69
CA ASN A 215 13.97 1.99 -9.91
C ASN A 215 14.49 2.54 -8.58
N ASN A 216 15.68 2.12 -8.11
CA ASN A 216 16.17 2.47 -6.77
C ASN A 216 16.19 3.99 -6.50
N GLU A 217 16.68 4.80 -7.44
CA GLU A 217 16.70 6.26 -7.23
C GLU A 217 15.29 6.87 -7.17
N ALA A 218 14.37 6.39 -8.00
CA ALA A 218 12.98 6.83 -7.99
C ALA A 218 12.26 6.36 -6.70
N SER A 219 12.49 5.13 -6.26
CA SER A 219 11.97 4.58 -5.01
C SER A 219 12.51 5.36 -3.80
N LYS A 220 13.82 5.64 -3.77
CA LYS A 220 14.44 6.48 -2.74
C LYS A 220 13.82 7.87 -2.66
N GLN A 221 13.50 8.48 -3.81
CA GLN A 221 12.83 9.77 -3.82
C GLN A 221 11.42 9.69 -3.24
N VAL A 222 10.65 8.68 -3.61
CA VAL A 222 9.29 8.46 -3.08
C VAL A 222 9.33 8.15 -1.57
N THR A 223 10.32 7.39 -1.09
CA THR A 223 10.51 7.15 0.35
C THR A 223 10.79 8.45 1.12
N LYS A 224 11.60 9.35 0.57
CA LYS A 224 11.80 10.69 1.16
C LYS A 224 10.50 11.50 1.21
N GLU A 225 9.69 11.44 0.17
CA GLU A 225 8.36 12.08 0.15
C GLU A 225 7.45 11.46 1.22
N LEU A 226 7.46 10.14 1.38
CA LEU A 226 6.72 9.43 2.44
C LEU A 226 7.14 9.91 3.83
N MET A 227 8.45 10.03 4.09
CA MET A 227 8.98 10.55 5.37
C MET A 227 8.48 11.98 5.66
N ILE A 228 8.54 12.86 4.66
CA ILE A 228 8.05 14.23 4.79
C ILE A 228 6.54 14.23 5.10
N CYS A 229 5.75 13.49 4.35
CA CYS A 229 4.30 13.39 4.58
C CYS A 229 3.98 12.82 5.98
N THR A 230 4.75 11.84 6.44
CA THR A 230 4.57 11.27 7.78
C THR A 230 4.72 12.34 8.86
N THR A 231 5.76 13.15 8.79
CA THR A 231 5.99 14.24 9.76
C THR A 231 4.99 15.40 9.63
N LEU A 232 4.42 15.61 8.45
CA LEU A 232 3.42 16.67 8.22
C LEU A 232 2.04 16.30 8.79
N TYR A 233 1.65 15.01 8.76
CA TYR A 233 0.27 14.59 9.03
C TYR A 233 0.11 13.67 10.23
N SER A 234 1.20 13.24 10.86
CA SER A 234 1.17 12.38 12.04
C SER A 234 2.18 12.83 13.10
N PRO A 235 2.05 12.38 14.36
CA PRO A 235 3.02 12.67 15.41
C PRO A 235 4.25 11.74 15.36
N LEU A 236 4.34 10.84 14.38
CA LEU A 236 5.39 9.81 14.34
C LEU A 236 6.73 10.40 13.90
N GLN A 237 7.77 9.89 14.51
CA GLN A 237 9.14 9.99 14.01
C GLN A 237 9.31 9.00 12.85
N VAL A 238 10.28 9.27 11.97
CA VAL A 238 10.55 8.45 10.80
C VAL A 238 12.00 8.01 10.76
N LYS A 239 12.22 6.79 10.31
CA LYS A 239 13.55 6.27 9.96
C LYS A 239 13.46 5.53 8.63
N ILE A 240 14.59 5.45 7.94
CA ILE A 240 14.72 4.63 6.74
C ILE A 240 15.16 3.24 7.16
N ASP A 241 14.58 2.21 6.54
CA ASP A 241 15.07 0.84 6.58
C ASP A 241 15.11 0.27 5.15
N PRO A 242 15.96 -0.70 4.85
CA PRO A 242 15.84 -1.46 3.61
C PRO A 242 14.46 -2.08 3.48
N ALA A 243 13.96 -2.14 2.24
CA ALA A 243 12.68 -2.76 1.96
C ALA A 243 12.63 -4.22 2.44
N GLU A 244 11.53 -4.56 3.14
CA GLU A 244 11.26 -5.89 3.70
C GLU A 244 10.83 -6.87 2.61
N ASP A 245 10.90 -8.18 2.90
CA ASP A 245 10.45 -9.23 1.97
C ASP A 245 8.92 -9.41 2.06
N THR A 246 8.18 -8.44 1.54
CA THR A 246 6.71 -8.40 1.51
C THR A 246 6.19 -8.11 0.11
N ASP A 247 4.89 -7.88 -0.08
CA ASP A 247 4.18 -7.84 -1.36
C ASP A 247 4.78 -6.90 -2.40
N TYR A 248 5.32 -5.73 -2.02
CA TYR A 248 5.92 -4.79 -2.97
C TYR A 248 7.16 -5.34 -3.67
N ILE A 249 7.85 -6.35 -3.09
CA ILE A 249 9.02 -6.99 -3.72
C ILE A 249 8.67 -7.67 -5.04
N SER A 250 7.44 -8.13 -5.19
CA SER A 250 6.96 -8.66 -6.47
C SER A 250 6.99 -7.60 -7.58
N PHE A 251 6.70 -6.34 -7.25
CA PHE A 251 6.75 -5.19 -8.15
C PHE A 251 8.19 -4.70 -8.37
N GLU A 252 9.00 -4.63 -7.30
CA GLU A 252 10.41 -4.24 -7.35
C GLU A 252 11.18 -5.10 -8.37
N LYS A 253 10.99 -6.43 -8.33
CA LYS A 253 11.61 -7.37 -9.28
C LYS A 253 11.30 -7.08 -10.76
N LYS A 254 10.28 -6.27 -11.05
CA LYS A 254 9.95 -5.78 -12.40
C LYS A 254 10.46 -4.35 -12.66
N GLY A 255 11.04 -3.71 -11.66
CA GLY A 255 11.56 -2.35 -11.74
C GLY A 255 10.48 -1.28 -11.53
N GLU A 256 9.36 -1.62 -10.85
CA GLU A 256 8.38 -0.64 -10.40
C GLU A 256 8.90 0.12 -9.19
N VAL A 257 8.48 1.38 -9.05
CA VAL A 257 8.84 2.23 -7.91
C VAL A 257 8.07 1.76 -6.67
N ILE A 258 8.78 1.50 -5.58
CA ILE A 258 8.21 1.01 -4.33
C ILE A 258 8.59 1.87 -3.14
N THR A 259 7.73 1.88 -2.12
CA THR A 259 8.01 2.32 -0.76
C THR A 259 6.98 1.67 0.18
N GLY A 260 7.18 1.74 1.48
CA GLY A 260 6.26 1.15 2.45
C GLY A 260 6.43 1.72 3.85
N PHE A 261 5.51 1.27 4.73
CA PHE A 261 5.66 1.40 6.17
C PHE A 261 5.83 0.03 6.80
N PHE A 262 6.76 -0.03 7.76
CA PHE A 262 6.96 -1.15 8.65
C PHE A 262 7.17 -0.66 10.10
N GLU A 263 6.81 -1.46 11.11
CA GLU A 263 6.98 -1.06 12.50
C GLU A 263 8.46 -0.95 12.90
N TYR A 264 8.83 0.16 13.56
CA TYR A 264 10.22 0.40 13.98
C TYR A 264 10.68 -0.58 15.07
N LEU A 265 9.87 -0.74 16.10
CA LEU A 265 10.12 -1.73 17.14
C LEU A 265 9.46 -3.04 16.73
N ARG A 266 10.22 -3.90 16.04
CA ARG A 266 9.73 -5.19 15.56
C ARG A 266 9.16 -5.99 16.71
N SER A 267 7.88 -6.28 16.63
CA SER A 267 7.22 -7.08 17.64
C SER A 267 7.52 -8.58 17.43
N ASP A 268 7.36 -9.35 18.50
CA ASP A 268 7.45 -10.81 18.47
C ASP A 268 6.07 -11.48 18.32
N LEU A 269 5.05 -10.70 17.96
CA LEU A 269 3.66 -11.15 17.81
C LEU A 269 3.39 -11.85 16.46
N PRO A 270 3.92 -11.37 15.32
CA PRO A 270 3.65 -11.95 14.01
C PRO A 270 3.90 -13.46 13.99
N HIS A 271 3.07 -14.19 13.26
CA HIS A 271 3.11 -15.65 13.12
C HIS A 271 2.94 -16.44 14.44
N THR A 272 2.30 -15.82 15.46
CA THR A 272 1.97 -16.48 16.73
C THR A 272 0.48 -16.35 17.08
N VAL A 273 0.03 -17.19 17.99
CA VAL A 273 -1.36 -17.11 18.54
C VAL A 273 -1.61 -15.82 19.31
N ASP A 274 -0.55 -15.12 19.70
CA ASP A 274 -0.58 -13.87 20.46
C ASP A 274 -0.68 -12.62 19.58
N ASP A 275 -0.67 -12.76 18.24
CA ASP A 275 -0.95 -11.65 17.33
C ASP A 275 -2.43 -11.30 17.32
N THR A 276 -2.87 -10.69 18.42
CA THR A 276 -4.25 -10.39 18.77
C THR A 276 -4.47 -8.89 18.98
N PHE A 277 -5.73 -8.47 18.95
CA PHE A 277 -6.13 -7.09 19.27
C PHE A 277 -5.67 -6.66 20.67
N ALA A 278 -5.69 -7.58 21.64
CA ALA A 278 -5.28 -7.29 23.01
C ALA A 278 -3.80 -6.89 23.13
N ASN A 279 -2.98 -7.38 22.25
CA ASN A 279 -1.52 -7.17 22.20
C ASN A 279 -1.07 -6.09 21.21
N THR A 280 -1.97 -5.61 20.34
CA THR A 280 -1.68 -4.57 19.31
C THR A 280 -1.79 -3.17 19.93
N ASP A 281 -0.91 -2.25 19.52
CA ASP A 281 -0.98 -0.83 19.87
C ASP A 281 -1.87 -0.04 18.91
N VAL A 282 -3.15 0.05 19.25
CA VAL A 282 -4.15 0.75 18.43
C VAL A 282 -3.81 2.23 18.21
N GLN A 283 -3.13 2.88 19.17
CA GLN A 283 -2.74 4.28 18.99
C GLN A 283 -1.65 4.41 17.92
N TYR A 284 -0.75 3.44 17.83
CA TYR A 284 0.26 3.39 16.81
C TYR A 284 -0.36 3.17 15.43
N VAL A 285 -1.25 2.15 15.27
CA VAL A 285 -2.01 1.93 14.02
C VAL A 285 -2.74 3.20 13.57
N PHE A 286 -3.39 3.89 14.50
CA PHE A 286 -4.11 5.14 14.22
C PHE A 286 -3.16 6.25 13.72
N ASN A 287 -1.97 6.36 14.30
CA ASN A 287 -0.97 7.34 13.88
C ASN A 287 -0.36 6.99 12.51
N ILE A 288 -0.10 5.70 12.24
CA ILE A 288 0.30 5.22 10.90
C ILE A 288 -0.80 5.52 9.87
N GLY A 289 -2.07 5.28 10.23
CA GLY A 289 -3.21 5.60 9.37
C GLY A 289 -3.27 7.07 8.97
N LYS A 290 -2.98 7.99 9.91
CA LYS A 290 -2.87 9.42 9.59
C LYS A 290 -1.74 9.70 8.59
N ALA A 291 -0.57 9.13 8.83
CA ALA A 291 0.58 9.26 7.94
C ALA A 291 0.28 8.72 6.54
N ALA A 292 -0.30 7.52 6.45
CA ALA A 292 -0.62 6.86 5.19
C ALA A 292 -1.65 7.64 4.37
N ILE A 293 -2.74 8.13 5.01
CA ILE A 293 -3.77 8.92 4.34
C ILE A 293 -3.19 10.27 3.88
N GLY A 294 -2.35 10.91 4.70
CA GLY A 294 -1.63 12.12 4.33
C GLY A 294 -0.75 11.91 3.09
N ALA A 295 0.09 10.89 3.12
CA ALA A 295 1.00 10.55 2.02
C ALA A 295 0.24 10.18 0.72
N LEU A 296 -0.80 9.33 0.83
CA LEU A 296 -1.57 8.90 -0.33
C LEU A 296 -2.23 10.07 -1.07
N GLN A 297 -2.67 11.10 -0.34
CA GLN A 297 -3.22 12.32 -0.95
C GLN A 297 -2.17 13.08 -1.77
N HIS A 298 -0.91 13.13 -1.31
CA HIS A 298 0.20 13.72 -2.07
C HIS A 298 0.55 12.89 -3.29
N PHE A 299 0.69 11.57 -3.13
CA PHE A 299 1.05 10.67 -4.23
C PHE A 299 0.02 10.67 -5.35
N ALA A 300 -1.27 10.69 -5.00
CA ALA A 300 -2.37 10.70 -5.96
C ALA A 300 -2.76 12.11 -6.42
N VAL A 301 -2.13 13.15 -5.89
CA VAL A 301 -2.45 14.57 -6.13
C VAL A 301 -3.94 14.83 -5.92
N ALA A 302 -4.38 14.67 -4.68
CA ALA A 302 -5.77 14.89 -4.30
C ALA A 302 -6.15 16.38 -4.40
N SER A 303 -7.43 16.65 -4.69
CA SER A 303 -7.96 18.01 -4.72
C SER A 303 -7.64 18.78 -3.42
N LYS A 304 -7.27 20.05 -3.55
CA LYS A 304 -7.01 20.96 -2.43
C LYS A 304 -8.24 21.77 -2.02
N LYS A 305 -9.40 21.44 -2.63
CA LYS A 305 -10.69 22.07 -2.36
C LYS A 305 -11.52 21.21 -1.42
#